data_722cda18cc3799c080aeff10d450afe4
#
_entry.id   722cda18cc3799c080aeff10d450afe4
#
_cell.length_a   1.000
_cell.length_b   1.000
_cell.length_c   1.000
_cell.angle_alpha   90.00
_cell.angle_beta   90.00
_cell.angle_gamma   90.00
#
_symmetry.space_group_name_H-M   'P 1'
#
loop_
_entity.id
_entity.type
_entity.pdbx_description
1 polymer ?
#
loop_
_entity_poly.entity_id
_entity_poly.type
_entity_poly.pdbx_seq_one_letter_code
_entity_poly.pdbx_strand_id
1 'polypeptide(L)'
;MTPLNKQMGDPIKFCHISPTKFLDRFTNTNGAHLLLAHLVEEDEQYANYYANLNDGKVKIMDNSAFEMFKQGRPMYDSNKLIEMGQRCKADVIVMSDYPKEPWVKTMQAAQKMIPELKAAGFGTFYVPQGEFGDVNGVLQSFKWAIENPDIDLIGVSILTCPIAFEVDESKHGSGERHKGYCLQRFLSRWKMFKALDDAGLLGPAAALKKFHCLGMTDGPNEIELLKEYHPYIYSWDSSAAVWAGLNGRAFDRSPSGMQHGKLETEVDFNYQHEVPSMIRIVDFNIGYINSLCQR
;
A
#
# COMPACT_ATOMS: atom_id res chain seq x y z
N MET A 1 15.93 7.34 -15.36
CA MET A 1 15.74 5.86 -15.33
C MET A 1 15.20 5.52 -13.97
N THR A 2 13.97 5.08 -13.88
CA THR A 2 13.33 4.73 -12.62
C THR A 2 14.05 3.50 -12.05
N PRO A 3 14.50 3.52 -10.78
CA PRO A 3 15.30 2.43 -10.20
C PRO A 3 14.46 1.19 -9.81
N LEU A 4 13.37 0.96 -10.53
CA LEU A 4 12.47 -0.16 -10.28
C LEU A 4 13.00 -1.48 -10.89
N ASN A 5 14.25 -1.84 -10.60
CA ASN A 5 14.77 -3.13 -11.02
C ASN A 5 14.52 -4.18 -9.95
N LYS A 6 13.60 -5.12 -10.20
CA LYS A 6 13.44 -6.36 -9.44
C LYS A 6 13.70 -7.53 -10.39
N GLN A 7 14.54 -8.48 -9.97
CA GLN A 7 14.67 -9.77 -10.64
C GLN A 7 13.71 -10.78 -9.99
N MET A 8 13.32 -11.81 -10.72
CA MET A 8 12.56 -12.91 -10.14
C MET A 8 13.37 -13.51 -8.97
N GLY A 9 12.75 -13.60 -7.79
CA GLY A 9 13.39 -14.10 -6.58
C GLY A 9 13.92 -13.03 -5.62
N ASP A 10 13.93 -11.75 -6.02
CA ASP A 10 14.27 -10.68 -5.09
C ASP A 10 13.24 -10.57 -3.96
N PRO A 11 13.64 -10.27 -2.72
CA PRO A 11 12.74 -10.04 -1.62
C PRO A 11 11.72 -8.93 -1.90
N ILE A 12 10.53 -9.04 -1.30
CA ILE A 12 9.54 -7.96 -1.32
C ILE A 12 10.12 -6.77 -0.55
N LYS A 13 10.07 -5.57 -1.15
CA LYS A 13 10.52 -4.33 -0.50
C LYS A 13 9.42 -3.78 0.39
N PHE A 14 9.53 -4.00 1.70
CA PHE A 14 8.52 -3.53 2.63
C PHE A 14 8.78 -2.08 3.05
N CYS A 15 7.70 -1.27 3.10
CA CYS A 15 7.67 0.10 3.56
C CYS A 15 6.94 0.15 4.91
N HIS A 16 7.68 0.17 6.02
CA HIS A 16 7.07 0.39 7.32
C HIS A 16 6.68 1.85 7.49
N ILE A 17 5.39 2.12 7.67
CA ILE A 17 4.84 3.46 7.94
C ILE A 17 4.90 3.70 9.44
N SER A 18 5.39 4.86 9.84
CA SER A 18 5.66 5.22 11.23
C SER A 18 5.18 6.62 11.58
N PRO A 19 4.79 6.89 12.85
CA PRO A 19 4.65 8.24 13.34
C PRO A 19 5.94 9.04 13.14
N THR A 20 5.79 10.34 12.90
CA THR A 20 6.89 11.24 12.49
C THR A 20 8.09 11.19 13.44
N LYS A 21 7.85 11.15 14.74
CA LYS A 21 8.92 11.04 15.76
C LYS A 21 9.85 9.83 15.58
N PHE A 22 9.34 8.74 15.04
CA PHE A 22 10.06 7.45 14.98
C PHE A 22 10.52 7.07 13.57
N LEU A 23 10.45 7.98 12.61
CA LEU A 23 10.87 7.70 11.22
C LEU A 23 12.30 7.16 11.15
N ASP A 24 13.27 7.85 11.75
CA ASP A 24 14.68 7.41 11.77
C ASP A 24 14.86 5.98 12.31
N ARG A 25 14.04 5.62 13.30
CA ARG A 25 14.18 4.33 13.96
C ARG A 25 13.55 3.20 13.18
N PHE A 26 12.29 3.38 12.74
CA PHE A 26 11.49 2.27 12.27
C PHE A 26 11.47 2.14 10.74
N THR A 27 11.92 3.15 9.99
CA THR A 27 12.00 3.06 8.55
C THR A 27 13.39 2.72 8.01
N ASN A 28 14.41 2.62 8.89
CA ASN A 28 15.79 2.31 8.49
C ASN A 28 15.95 0.94 7.81
N THR A 29 15.11 -0.04 8.17
CA THR A 29 15.08 -1.38 7.58
C THR A 29 14.19 -1.50 6.36
N ASN A 30 13.50 -0.44 5.95
CA ASN A 30 12.64 -0.45 4.77
C ASN A 30 13.42 -0.84 3.51
N GLY A 31 12.78 -1.63 2.63
CA GLY A 31 13.31 -1.94 1.30
C GLY A 31 12.99 -0.84 0.27
N ALA A 32 11.95 -0.05 0.53
CA ALA A 32 11.53 1.15 -0.18
C ALA A 32 10.77 2.04 0.81
N HIS A 33 10.46 3.28 0.47
CA HIS A 33 9.70 4.20 1.31
C HIS A 33 8.37 4.55 0.64
N LEU A 34 7.28 4.54 1.41
CA LEU A 34 6.01 5.11 1.03
C LEU A 34 5.76 6.37 1.86
N LEU A 35 5.56 7.49 1.17
CA LEU A 35 5.35 8.82 1.74
C LEU A 35 3.90 9.21 1.58
N LEU A 36 3.25 9.63 2.66
CA LEU A 36 1.84 10.01 2.66
C LEU A 36 1.71 11.50 2.30
N ALA A 37 1.03 11.82 1.20
CA ALA A 37 0.92 13.18 0.67
C ALA A 37 0.33 14.16 1.69
N HIS A 38 -0.72 13.75 2.43
CA HIS A 38 -1.31 14.62 3.47
C HIS A 38 -0.31 14.97 4.57
N LEU A 39 0.59 14.05 4.97
CA LEU A 39 1.63 14.36 5.95
C LEU A 39 2.74 15.25 5.36
N VAL A 40 3.07 15.08 4.08
CA VAL A 40 4.01 16.00 3.42
C VAL A 40 3.45 17.42 3.37
N GLU A 41 2.14 17.59 3.25
CA GLU A 41 1.46 18.88 3.27
C GLU A 41 1.36 19.47 4.69
N GLU A 42 1.00 18.65 5.69
CA GLU A 42 0.56 19.11 7.02
C GLU A 42 1.67 19.05 8.08
N ASP A 43 2.71 18.22 7.89
CA ASP A 43 3.79 18.01 8.86
C ASP A 43 5.16 18.33 8.26
N GLU A 44 5.68 19.50 8.62
CA GLU A 44 6.99 20.01 8.17
C GLU A 44 8.15 19.07 8.58
N GLN A 45 8.08 18.43 9.76
CA GLN A 45 9.10 17.52 10.23
C GLN A 45 9.12 16.24 9.38
N TYR A 46 7.93 15.72 9.05
CA TYR A 46 7.78 14.56 8.16
C TYR A 46 8.35 14.85 6.77
N ALA A 47 7.95 15.96 6.17
CA ALA A 47 8.41 16.36 4.85
C ALA A 47 9.94 16.57 4.81
N ASN A 48 10.50 17.26 5.81
CA ASN A 48 11.94 17.50 5.91
C ASN A 48 12.75 16.20 6.13
N TYR A 49 12.20 15.25 6.88
CA TYR A 49 12.83 13.94 7.02
C TYR A 49 13.05 13.30 5.65
N TYR A 50 12.01 13.16 4.84
CA TYR A 50 12.12 12.53 3.54
C TYR A 50 12.87 13.37 2.49
N ALA A 51 12.80 14.69 2.56
CA ALA A 51 13.60 15.59 1.72
C ALA A 51 15.11 15.41 1.91
N ASN A 52 15.54 15.10 3.16
CA ASN A 52 16.94 14.91 3.53
C ASN A 52 17.39 13.43 3.50
N LEU A 53 16.45 12.48 3.48
CA LEU A 53 16.77 11.07 3.43
C LEU A 53 17.43 10.72 2.08
N ASN A 54 18.65 10.17 2.15
CA ASN A 54 19.43 9.79 0.99
C ASN A 54 20.09 8.42 1.22
N ASP A 55 19.27 7.38 1.31
CA ASP A 55 19.70 6.00 1.55
C ASP A 55 19.71 5.13 0.29
N GLY A 56 19.47 5.72 -0.88
CA GLY A 56 19.44 5.06 -2.19
C GLY A 56 18.24 4.16 -2.44
N LYS A 57 17.25 4.17 -1.55
CA LYS A 57 16.01 3.39 -1.71
C LYS A 57 14.95 4.19 -2.45
N VAL A 58 14.07 3.47 -3.16
CA VAL A 58 12.95 4.07 -3.89
C VAL A 58 11.99 4.74 -2.91
N LYS A 59 11.60 5.97 -3.22
CA LYS A 59 10.57 6.75 -2.52
C LYS A 59 9.32 6.82 -3.38
N ILE A 60 8.22 6.28 -2.87
CA ILE A 60 6.90 6.30 -3.49
C ILE A 60 6.06 7.36 -2.76
N MET A 61 5.61 8.39 -3.48
CA MET A 61 4.65 9.37 -2.96
C MET A 61 3.24 8.81 -3.13
N ASP A 62 2.61 8.45 -2.02
CA ASP A 62 1.19 8.08 -2.00
C ASP A 62 0.31 9.31 -2.13
N ASN A 63 -0.82 9.19 -2.83
CA ASN A 63 -1.78 10.28 -3.02
C ASN A 63 -2.72 10.48 -1.84
N SER A 64 -2.59 9.67 -0.78
CA SER A 64 -3.44 9.67 0.41
C SER A 64 -4.95 9.51 0.11
N ALA A 65 -5.29 8.73 -0.93
CA ALA A 65 -6.68 8.52 -1.33
C ALA A 65 -7.56 7.97 -0.20
N PHE A 66 -6.99 7.14 0.68
CA PHE A 66 -7.70 6.59 1.83
C PHE A 66 -8.16 7.69 2.78
N GLU A 67 -7.26 8.61 3.15
CA GLU A 67 -7.54 9.73 4.04
C GLU A 67 -8.48 10.74 3.39
N MET A 68 -8.25 11.08 2.12
CA MET A 68 -9.11 11.98 1.35
C MET A 68 -10.53 11.43 1.25
N PHE A 69 -10.67 10.15 0.91
CA PHE A 69 -11.97 9.49 0.82
C PHE A 69 -12.72 9.50 2.16
N LYS A 70 -12.04 9.15 3.26
CA LYS A 70 -12.63 9.16 4.61
C LYS A 70 -13.08 10.54 5.07
N GLN A 71 -12.31 11.57 4.74
CA GLN A 71 -12.57 12.95 5.12
C GLN A 71 -13.53 13.66 4.16
N GLY A 72 -13.93 13.02 3.05
CA GLY A 72 -14.73 13.66 2.00
C GLY A 72 -13.99 14.81 1.29
N ARG A 73 -12.67 14.81 1.31
CA ARG A 73 -11.82 15.79 0.64
C ARG A 73 -11.62 15.40 -0.83
N PRO A 74 -11.46 16.38 -1.74
CA PRO A 74 -11.11 16.09 -3.12
C PRO A 74 -9.70 15.48 -3.19
N MET A 75 -9.48 14.57 -4.18
CA MET A 75 -8.14 14.06 -4.46
C MET A 75 -7.19 15.20 -4.85
N TYR A 76 -5.93 15.08 -4.49
CA TYR A 76 -4.88 15.99 -4.94
C TYR A 76 -4.78 15.96 -6.47
N ASP A 77 -4.62 17.13 -7.08
CA ASP A 77 -4.29 17.22 -8.50
C ASP A 77 -2.81 16.91 -8.77
N SER A 78 -2.47 16.76 -10.04
CA SER A 78 -1.11 16.42 -10.47
C SER A 78 -0.08 17.49 -10.06
N ASN A 79 -0.44 18.79 -10.13
CA ASN A 79 0.48 19.86 -9.79
C ASN A 79 0.88 19.79 -8.32
N LYS A 80 -0.10 19.55 -7.44
CA LYS A 80 0.15 19.44 -6.01
C LYS A 80 0.99 18.20 -5.66
N LEU A 81 0.68 17.06 -6.29
CA LEU A 81 1.47 15.83 -6.10
C LEU A 81 2.90 15.98 -6.64
N ILE A 82 3.08 16.66 -7.77
CA ILE A 82 4.40 16.97 -8.32
C ILE A 82 5.21 17.86 -7.38
N GLU A 83 4.60 18.92 -6.87
CA GLU A 83 5.24 19.83 -5.89
C GLU A 83 5.75 19.06 -4.65
N MET A 84 4.87 18.25 -4.05
CA MET A 84 5.21 17.45 -2.88
C MET A 84 6.25 16.38 -3.20
N GLY A 85 6.14 15.72 -4.36
CA GLY A 85 7.10 14.74 -4.84
C GLY A 85 8.49 15.33 -5.05
N GLN A 86 8.58 16.52 -5.64
CA GLN A 86 9.84 17.25 -5.81
C GLN A 86 10.46 17.63 -4.47
N ARG A 87 9.63 18.13 -3.53
CA ARG A 87 10.05 18.49 -2.17
C ARG A 87 10.71 17.31 -1.45
N CYS A 88 10.11 16.12 -1.53
CA CYS A 88 10.60 14.92 -0.84
C CYS A 88 11.55 14.08 -1.69
N LYS A 89 11.84 14.49 -2.93
CA LYS A 89 12.66 13.74 -3.89
C LYS A 89 12.08 12.32 -4.12
N ALA A 90 10.77 12.23 -4.34
CA ALA A 90 10.11 10.98 -4.69
C ALA A 90 10.58 10.48 -6.06
N ASP A 91 10.61 9.17 -6.24
CA ASP A 91 10.93 8.54 -7.53
C ASP A 91 9.66 8.23 -8.32
N VAL A 92 8.57 7.89 -7.61
CA VAL A 92 7.30 7.43 -8.17
C VAL A 92 6.16 8.14 -7.46
N ILE A 93 5.11 8.52 -8.20
CA ILE A 93 3.91 9.15 -7.65
C ILE A 93 2.68 8.29 -7.93
N VAL A 94 1.89 8.02 -6.87
CA VAL A 94 0.57 7.42 -6.99
C VAL A 94 -0.39 8.45 -7.58
N MET A 95 -0.98 8.11 -8.74
CA MET A 95 -1.96 8.96 -9.40
C MET A 95 -3.29 8.96 -8.66
N SER A 96 -4.10 10.01 -8.85
CA SER A 96 -5.42 10.09 -8.23
C SER A 96 -6.29 8.91 -8.62
N ASP A 97 -6.82 8.23 -7.63
CA ASP A 97 -7.72 7.10 -7.76
C ASP A 97 -9.02 7.34 -6.98
N TYR A 98 -10.08 6.67 -7.36
CA TYR A 98 -11.44 6.92 -6.88
C TYR A 98 -12.08 5.62 -6.38
N PRO A 99 -11.93 5.31 -5.07
CA PRO A 99 -12.52 4.10 -4.48
C PRO A 99 -14.04 4.06 -4.62
N LYS A 100 -14.58 2.87 -4.89
CA LYS A 100 -16.02 2.60 -5.06
C LYS A 100 -16.67 3.26 -6.30
N GLU A 101 -15.88 3.85 -7.16
CA GLU A 101 -16.35 4.45 -8.42
C GLU A 101 -16.05 3.53 -9.60
N PRO A 102 -16.75 3.70 -10.74
CA PRO A 102 -16.44 2.96 -11.96
C PRO A 102 -14.95 3.07 -12.32
N TRP A 103 -14.33 1.96 -12.67
CA TRP A 103 -12.88 1.90 -12.97
C TRP A 103 -12.42 2.91 -14.04
N VAL A 104 -13.31 3.24 -14.99
CA VAL A 104 -13.05 4.21 -16.05
C VAL A 104 -12.72 5.59 -15.51
N LYS A 105 -13.28 5.99 -14.36
CA LYS A 105 -13.00 7.28 -13.73
C LYS A 105 -11.53 7.39 -13.31
N THR A 106 -11.00 6.36 -12.64
CA THR A 106 -9.59 6.31 -12.25
C THR A 106 -8.68 6.23 -13.48
N MET A 107 -9.04 5.43 -14.49
CA MET A 107 -8.30 5.36 -15.74
C MET A 107 -8.20 6.72 -16.45
N GLN A 108 -9.32 7.46 -16.56
CA GLN A 108 -9.34 8.77 -17.19
C GLN A 108 -8.51 9.81 -16.42
N ALA A 109 -8.51 9.76 -15.09
CA ALA A 109 -7.63 10.60 -14.28
C ALA A 109 -6.16 10.27 -14.54
N ALA A 110 -5.80 9.00 -14.56
CA ALA A 110 -4.44 8.57 -14.85
C ALA A 110 -3.97 9.00 -16.25
N GLN A 111 -4.83 8.87 -17.28
CA GLN A 111 -4.50 9.31 -18.64
C GLN A 111 -4.14 10.81 -18.71
N LYS A 112 -4.74 11.65 -17.88
CA LYS A 112 -4.41 13.08 -17.81
C LYS A 112 -3.11 13.32 -17.04
N MET A 113 -2.87 12.57 -15.95
CA MET A 113 -1.74 12.80 -15.06
C MET A 113 -0.42 12.22 -15.61
N ILE A 114 -0.47 11.11 -16.37
CA ILE A 114 0.73 10.43 -16.89
C ILE A 114 1.69 11.39 -17.61
N PRO A 115 1.25 12.19 -18.61
CA PRO A 115 2.17 13.08 -19.32
C PRO A 115 2.80 14.14 -18.43
N GLU A 116 2.06 14.65 -17.43
CA GLU A 116 2.54 15.66 -16.49
C GLU A 116 3.60 15.08 -15.54
N LEU A 117 3.34 13.89 -14.97
CA LEU A 117 4.29 13.19 -14.10
C LEU A 117 5.56 12.80 -14.84
N LYS A 118 5.44 12.26 -16.06
CA LYS A 118 6.59 11.89 -16.90
C LYS A 118 7.42 13.12 -17.28
N ALA A 119 6.78 14.25 -17.63
CA ALA A 119 7.47 15.50 -17.93
C ALA A 119 8.22 16.06 -16.71
N ALA A 120 7.68 15.84 -15.50
CA ALA A 120 8.33 16.20 -14.23
C ALA A 120 9.41 15.20 -13.78
N GLY A 121 9.61 14.08 -14.52
CA GLY A 121 10.66 13.09 -14.26
C GLY A 121 10.28 11.98 -13.31
N PHE A 122 8.99 11.85 -12.94
CA PHE A 122 8.52 10.80 -12.02
C PHE A 122 8.11 9.51 -12.74
N GLY A 123 8.27 8.39 -12.06
CA GLY A 123 7.56 7.16 -12.36
C GLY A 123 6.07 7.27 -12.00
N THR A 124 5.25 6.48 -12.68
CA THR A 124 3.80 6.50 -12.53
C THR A 124 3.30 5.26 -11.80
N PHE A 125 2.44 5.46 -10.82
CA PHE A 125 1.83 4.40 -10.05
C PHE A 125 0.32 4.49 -10.19
N TYR A 126 -0.29 3.45 -10.74
CA TYR A 126 -1.73 3.35 -10.93
C TYR A 126 -2.35 2.39 -9.92
N VAL A 127 -3.45 2.80 -9.29
CA VAL A 127 -4.22 1.95 -8.36
C VAL A 127 -5.55 1.60 -9.01
N PRO A 128 -5.72 0.34 -9.51
CA PRO A 128 -6.98 -0.12 -10.03
C PRO A 128 -8.12 0.06 -9.02
N GLN A 129 -9.23 0.63 -9.46
CA GLN A 129 -10.45 0.82 -8.67
C GLN A 129 -11.65 0.23 -9.39
N GLY A 130 -12.78 0.09 -8.69
CA GLY A 130 -14.03 -0.40 -9.25
C GLY A 130 -15.18 -0.26 -8.26
N GLU A 131 -16.38 -0.48 -8.74
CA GLU A 131 -17.60 -0.44 -7.94
C GLU A 131 -17.72 -1.67 -7.04
N PHE A 132 -18.61 -1.58 -6.06
CA PHE A 132 -18.90 -2.68 -5.13
C PHE A 132 -19.47 -3.91 -5.89
N GLY A 133 -18.82 -5.06 -5.73
CA GLY A 133 -19.19 -6.32 -6.39
C GLY A 133 -18.75 -6.43 -7.85
N ASP A 134 -18.09 -5.41 -8.41
CA ASP A 134 -17.64 -5.41 -9.81
C ASP A 134 -16.21 -5.93 -9.99
N VAL A 135 -16.01 -7.23 -9.77
CA VAL A 135 -14.72 -7.90 -10.03
C VAL A 135 -14.29 -7.71 -11.48
N ASN A 136 -15.22 -7.77 -12.44
CA ASN A 136 -14.90 -7.65 -13.85
C ASN A 136 -14.37 -6.25 -14.21
N GLY A 137 -14.99 -5.19 -13.70
CA GLY A 137 -14.49 -3.82 -13.89
C GLY A 137 -13.10 -3.63 -13.30
N VAL A 138 -12.85 -4.18 -12.11
CA VAL A 138 -11.52 -4.16 -11.49
C VAL A 138 -10.50 -4.92 -12.35
N LEU A 139 -10.85 -6.09 -12.88
CA LEU A 139 -9.97 -6.83 -13.81
C LEU A 139 -9.68 -6.05 -15.10
N GLN A 140 -10.66 -5.32 -15.66
CA GLN A 140 -10.43 -4.44 -16.80
C GLN A 140 -9.47 -3.29 -16.44
N SER A 141 -9.59 -2.74 -15.24
CA SER A 141 -8.68 -1.72 -14.71
C SER A 141 -7.23 -2.25 -14.62
N PHE A 142 -7.04 -3.45 -14.09
CA PHE A 142 -5.74 -4.12 -14.06
C PHE A 142 -5.20 -4.39 -15.45
N LYS A 143 -6.04 -4.92 -16.36
CA LYS A 143 -5.66 -5.19 -17.74
C LYS A 143 -5.15 -3.94 -18.43
N TRP A 144 -5.90 -2.83 -18.33
CA TRP A 144 -5.49 -1.54 -18.88
C TRP A 144 -4.10 -1.11 -18.34
N ALA A 145 -3.89 -1.22 -17.04
CA ALA A 145 -2.61 -0.84 -16.42
C ALA A 145 -1.45 -1.74 -16.86
N ILE A 146 -1.68 -3.06 -16.98
CA ILE A 146 -0.67 -4.03 -17.43
C ILE A 146 -0.27 -3.78 -18.90
N GLU A 147 -1.24 -3.45 -19.75
CA GLU A 147 -1.02 -3.20 -21.17
C GLU A 147 -0.48 -1.78 -21.47
N ASN A 148 -0.62 -0.84 -20.52
CA ASN A 148 -0.17 0.54 -20.72
C ASN A 148 1.35 0.68 -20.45
N PRO A 149 2.17 1.02 -21.47
CA PRO A 149 3.62 1.13 -21.31
C PRO A 149 4.06 2.24 -20.36
N ASP A 150 3.22 3.25 -20.15
CA ASP A 150 3.51 4.41 -19.31
C ASP A 150 3.20 4.20 -17.82
N ILE A 151 2.69 3.03 -17.44
CA ILE A 151 2.51 2.65 -16.03
C ILE A 151 3.75 1.87 -15.56
N ASP A 152 4.40 2.36 -14.52
CA ASP A 152 5.60 1.75 -13.94
C ASP A 152 5.30 0.81 -12.77
N LEU A 153 4.27 1.12 -11.96
CA LEU A 153 3.87 0.36 -10.78
C LEU A 153 2.34 0.26 -10.70
N ILE A 154 1.83 -0.89 -10.26
CA ILE A 154 0.38 -1.15 -10.14
C ILE A 154 0.03 -1.47 -8.70
N GLY A 155 -0.94 -0.77 -8.12
CA GLY A 155 -1.41 -0.98 -6.75
C GLY A 155 -2.40 -2.12 -6.63
N VAL A 156 -2.26 -2.94 -5.58
CA VAL A 156 -3.25 -3.92 -5.17
C VAL A 156 -3.74 -3.51 -3.79
N SER A 157 -4.81 -2.71 -3.77
CA SER A 157 -5.26 -1.97 -2.58
C SER A 157 -6.12 -2.82 -1.64
N ILE A 158 -5.94 -2.60 -0.33
CA ILE A 158 -6.85 -3.13 0.71
C ILE A 158 -8.26 -2.50 0.65
N LEU A 159 -8.45 -1.45 -0.13
CA LEU A 159 -9.79 -0.89 -0.38
C LEU A 159 -10.45 -1.61 -1.54
N THR A 160 -9.78 -1.69 -2.68
CA THR A 160 -10.33 -2.24 -3.91
C THR A 160 -10.65 -3.72 -3.80
N CYS A 161 -9.74 -4.52 -3.22
CA CYS A 161 -9.93 -5.97 -3.19
C CYS A 161 -11.16 -6.40 -2.39
N PRO A 162 -11.38 -5.92 -1.14
CA PRO A 162 -12.63 -6.24 -0.43
C PRO A 162 -13.87 -5.75 -1.15
N ILE A 163 -13.85 -4.53 -1.68
CA ILE A 163 -14.97 -3.91 -2.41
C ILE A 163 -15.37 -4.77 -3.61
N ALA A 164 -14.41 -5.21 -4.42
CA ALA A 164 -14.66 -6.06 -5.58
C ALA A 164 -15.35 -7.39 -5.24
N PHE A 165 -15.01 -7.97 -4.08
CA PHE A 165 -15.59 -9.24 -3.61
C PHE A 165 -16.75 -9.08 -2.61
N GLU A 166 -17.42 -7.95 -2.61
CA GLU A 166 -18.61 -7.67 -1.77
C GLU A 166 -18.35 -7.80 -0.25
N VAL A 167 -17.12 -7.57 0.19
CA VAL A 167 -16.80 -7.52 1.61
C VAL A 167 -17.21 -6.16 2.16
N ASP A 168 -18.37 -6.11 2.81
CA ASP A 168 -19.05 -4.89 3.22
C ASP A 168 -18.83 -4.58 4.70
N GLU A 169 -18.16 -3.46 4.97
CA GLU A 169 -17.91 -2.99 6.33
C GLU A 169 -19.20 -2.68 7.11
N SER A 170 -20.28 -2.30 6.43
CA SER A 170 -21.57 -2.01 7.08
C SER A 170 -22.23 -3.27 7.66
N LYS A 171 -21.84 -4.44 7.18
CA LYS A 171 -22.25 -5.74 7.72
C LYS A 171 -21.33 -6.26 8.82
N HIS A 172 -20.39 -5.44 9.23
CA HIS A 172 -19.47 -5.70 10.30
C HIS A 172 -20.22 -5.76 11.63
N GLY A 173 -20.50 -6.98 12.06
CA GLY A 173 -21.15 -7.26 13.34
C GLY A 173 -20.14 -7.60 14.42
N SER A 174 -20.63 -8.06 15.57
CA SER A 174 -19.82 -8.66 16.63
C SER A 174 -19.81 -10.20 16.55
N GLY A 175 -18.89 -10.85 17.26
CA GLY A 175 -18.83 -12.30 17.35
C GLY A 175 -18.49 -13.00 16.04
N GLU A 176 -19.26 -14.02 15.65
CA GLU A 176 -18.98 -14.84 14.47
C GLU A 176 -19.13 -14.07 13.14
N ARG A 177 -20.01 -13.07 13.08
CA ARG A 177 -20.13 -12.20 11.91
C ARG A 177 -18.87 -11.38 11.71
N HIS A 178 -18.32 -10.84 12.79
CA HIS A 178 -17.05 -10.11 12.75
C HIS A 178 -15.91 -10.98 12.26
N LYS A 179 -15.78 -12.19 12.80
CA LYS A 179 -14.76 -13.15 12.36
C LYS A 179 -14.89 -13.48 10.86
N GLY A 180 -16.10 -13.69 10.39
CA GLY A 180 -16.37 -13.96 8.98
C GLY A 180 -15.96 -12.79 8.09
N TYR A 181 -16.26 -11.57 8.49
CA TYR A 181 -15.84 -10.35 7.82
C TYR A 181 -14.31 -10.24 7.75
N CYS A 182 -13.62 -10.37 8.88
CA CYS A 182 -12.16 -10.30 8.94
C CYS A 182 -11.51 -11.36 8.04
N LEU A 183 -12.04 -12.59 8.04
CA LEU A 183 -11.55 -13.64 7.17
C LEU A 183 -11.74 -13.28 5.67
N GLN A 184 -12.91 -12.79 5.28
CA GLN A 184 -13.15 -12.41 3.88
C GLN A 184 -12.26 -11.25 3.46
N ARG A 185 -12.04 -10.27 4.32
CA ARG A 185 -11.13 -9.16 4.08
C ARG A 185 -9.67 -9.64 3.96
N PHE A 186 -9.23 -10.53 4.85
CA PHE A 186 -7.90 -11.13 4.81
C PHE A 186 -7.65 -11.92 3.52
N LEU A 187 -8.66 -12.62 3.00
CA LEU A 187 -8.57 -13.40 1.77
C LEU A 187 -8.73 -12.56 0.49
N SER A 188 -9.19 -11.31 0.59
CA SER A 188 -9.63 -10.54 -0.58
C SER A 188 -8.52 -10.28 -1.60
N ARG A 189 -7.29 -9.98 -1.14
CA ARG A 189 -6.17 -9.75 -2.04
C ARG A 189 -5.68 -11.05 -2.69
N TRP A 190 -5.69 -12.17 -1.97
CA TRP A 190 -5.42 -13.47 -2.55
C TRP A 190 -6.45 -13.82 -3.63
N LYS A 191 -7.75 -13.59 -3.38
CA LYS A 191 -8.81 -13.75 -4.39
C LYS A 191 -8.55 -12.88 -5.63
N MET A 192 -8.06 -11.66 -5.43
CA MET A 192 -7.74 -10.76 -6.55
C MET A 192 -6.58 -11.29 -7.39
N PHE A 193 -5.47 -11.70 -6.77
CA PHE A 193 -4.37 -12.31 -7.52
C PHE A 193 -4.81 -13.58 -8.25
N LYS A 194 -5.62 -14.42 -7.60
CA LYS A 194 -6.19 -15.60 -8.25
C LYS A 194 -7.09 -15.23 -9.44
N ALA A 195 -7.92 -14.21 -9.30
CA ALA A 195 -8.78 -13.74 -10.41
C ALA A 195 -7.95 -13.18 -11.58
N LEU A 196 -6.84 -12.48 -11.29
CA LEU A 196 -5.89 -12.03 -12.31
C LEU A 196 -5.23 -13.20 -13.04
N ASP A 197 -4.86 -14.24 -12.30
CA ASP A 197 -4.27 -15.47 -12.86
C ASP A 197 -5.27 -16.23 -13.73
N ASP A 198 -6.48 -16.47 -13.20
CA ASP A 198 -7.57 -17.15 -13.92
C ASP A 198 -7.99 -16.39 -15.20
N ALA A 199 -7.83 -15.05 -15.21
CA ALA A 199 -8.05 -14.21 -16.40
C ALA A 199 -6.84 -14.18 -17.36
N GLY A 200 -5.74 -14.87 -17.06
CA GLY A 200 -4.52 -14.86 -17.86
C GLY A 200 -3.74 -13.52 -17.85
N LEU A 201 -4.00 -12.69 -16.85
CA LEU A 201 -3.35 -11.38 -16.72
C LEU A 201 -2.00 -11.46 -15.98
N LEU A 202 -1.73 -12.53 -15.24
CA LEU A 202 -0.43 -12.80 -14.61
C LEU A 202 0.48 -13.57 -15.57
N GLY A 203 1.04 -12.87 -16.55
CA GLY A 203 1.94 -13.43 -17.55
C GLY A 203 3.22 -12.60 -17.70
N PRO A 204 3.98 -12.79 -18.81
CA PRO A 204 5.22 -12.04 -19.04
C PRO A 204 5.04 -10.52 -19.00
N ALA A 205 3.91 -10.00 -19.51
CA ALA A 205 3.60 -8.56 -19.45
C ALA A 205 3.45 -8.08 -18.00
N ALA A 206 2.75 -8.84 -17.14
CA ALA A 206 2.61 -8.52 -15.73
C ALA A 206 3.94 -8.62 -14.97
N ALA A 207 4.82 -9.54 -15.36
CA ALA A 207 6.15 -9.66 -14.76
C ALA A 207 7.05 -8.45 -15.04
N LEU A 208 6.82 -7.74 -16.15
CA LEU A 208 7.49 -6.47 -16.47
C LEU A 208 6.89 -5.29 -15.68
N LYS A 209 5.60 -5.37 -15.36
CA LYS A 209 4.91 -4.44 -14.46
C LYS A 209 5.10 -4.93 -13.02
N LYS A 210 5.28 -4.03 -12.12
CA LYS A 210 5.54 -4.36 -10.72
C LYS A 210 4.30 -4.07 -9.90
N PHE A 211 3.92 -5.03 -9.05
CA PHE A 211 2.80 -4.82 -8.14
C PHE A 211 3.29 -4.31 -6.79
N HIS A 212 2.57 -3.35 -6.25
CA HIS A 212 2.69 -2.89 -4.88
C HIS A 212 1.42 -3.21 -4.12
N CYS A 213 1.53 -3.93 -3.01
CA CYS A 213 0.40 -4.21 -2.14
C CYS A 213 0.21 -3.04 -1.17
N LEU A 214 -0.81 -2.20 -1.42
CA LEU A 214 -1.14 -1.04 -0.60
C LEU A 214 -1.87 -1.47 0.68
N GLY A 215 -1.27 -1.14 1.82
CA GLY A 215 -1.76 -1.47 3.15
C GLY A 215 -1.67 -2.97 3.48
N MET A 216 -2.11 -3.33 4.69
CA MET A 216 -2.24 -4.70 5.15
C MET A 216 -3.66 -4.92 5.67
N THR A 217 -4.27 -6.04 5.32
CA THR A 217 -5.66 -6.31 5.71
C THR A 217 -5.78 -6.61 7.22
N ASP A 218 -5.78 -7.88 7.64
CA ASP A 218 -6.04 -8.25 9.03
C ASP A 218 -4.84 -8.87 9.75
N GLY A 219 -3.67 -8.88 9.11
CA GLY A 219 -2.44 -9.34 9.75
C GLY A 219 -1.30 -9.65 8.79
N PRO A 220 -0.07 -9.80 9.30
CA PRO A 220 1.15 -9.91 8.50
C PRO A 220 1.24 -11.20 7.69
N ASN A 221 0.55 -12.27 8.08
CA ASN A 221 0.58 -13.54 7.37
C ASN A 221 -0.15 -13.50 6.02
N GLU A 222 -0.76 -12.37 5.66
CA GLU A 222 -1.20 -12.09 4.29
C GLU A 222 -0.03 -12.19 3.30
N ILE A 223 1.19 -11.84 3.73
CA ILE A 223 2.40 -11.98 2.91
C ILE A 223 2.66 -13.46 2.58
N GLU A 224 2.58 -14.35 3.58
CA GLU A 224 2.76 -15.79 3.37
C GLU A 224 1.61 -16.38 2.54
N LEU A 225 0.37 -15.92 2.75
CA LEU A 225 -0.79 -16.34 1.95
C LEU A 225 -0.59 -16.04 0.46
N LEU A 226 0.10 -14.96 0.12
CA LEU A 226 0.39 -14.55 -1.26
C LEU A 226 1.70 -15.11 -1.82
N LYS A 227 2.32 -16.09 -1.18
CA LYS A 227 3.64 -16.59 -1.54
C LYS A 227 3.77 -17.02 -3.01
N GLU A 228 2.75 -17.65 -3.58
CA GLU A 228 2.75 -18.06 -4.99
C GLU A 228 2.83 -16.88 -5.96
N TYR A 229 2.39 -15.68 -5.52
CA TYR A 229 2.39 -14.43 -6.30
C TYR A 229 3.57 -13.51 -6.01
N HIS A 230 4.47 -13.86 -5.08
CA HIS A 230 5.66 -13.06 -4.76
C HIS A 230 6.49 -12.68 -6.00
N PRO A 231 6.62 -13.51 -7.06
CA PRO A 231 7.34 -13.10 -8.27
C PRO A 231 6.82 -11.81 -8.92
N TYR A 232 5.55 -11.50 -8.74
CA TYR A 232 4.90 -10.28 -9.28
C TYR A 232 4.96 -9.10 -8.31
N ILE A 233 5.09 -9.34 -7.00
CA ILE A 233 5.03 -8.31 -5.96
C ILE A 233 6.42 -7.68 -5.77
N TYR A 234 6.54 -6.41 -6.14
CA TYR A 234 7.76 -5.62 -5.96
C TYR A 234 7.89 -5.09 -4.54
N SER A 235 6.80 -4.51 -4.03
CA SER A 235 6.82 -3.84 -2.74
C SER A 235 5.47 -3.94 -2.02
N TRP A 236 5.49 -3.58 -0.74
CA TRP A 236 4.33 -3.59 0.15
C TRP A 236 4.48 -2.51 1.19
N ASP A 237 3.40 -1.94 1.69
CA ASP A 237 3.43 -0.99 2.79
C ASP A 237 2.46 -1.38 3.91
N SER A 238 2.77 -0.98 5.11
CA SER A 238 1.81 -0.95 6.23
C SER A 238 2.37 -0.21 7.44
N SER A 239 1.48 0.40 8.21
CA SER A 239 1.74 0.87 9.56
C SER A 239 1.59 -0.23 10.63
N ALA A 240 1.08 -1.41 10.27
CA ALA A 240 0.64 -2.43 11.21
C ALA A 240 1.73 -2.87 12.20
N ALA A 241 2.99 -3.06 11.74
CA ALA A 241 4.08 -3.46 12.61
C ALA A 241 4.36 -2.41 13.69
N VAL A 242 4.43 -1.15 13.28
CA VAL A 242 4.76 -0.03 14.16
C VAL A 242 3.58 0.28 15.07
N TRP A 243 2.38 0.46 14.50
CA TRP A 243 1.21 0.88 15.29
C TRP A 243 0.75 -0.20 16.28
N ALA A 244 0.74 -1.47 15.89
CA ALA A 244 0.46 -2.56 16.82
C ALA A 244 1.49 -2.62 17.94
N GLY A 245 2.79 -2.51 17.62
CA GLY A 245 3.86 -2.54 18.63
C GLY A 245 3.81 -1.38 19.60
N LEU A 246 3.55 -0.14 19.14
CA LEU A 246 3.36 1.04 19.99
C LEU A 246 2.14 0.93 20.89
N ASN A 247 1.16 0.08 20.55
CA ASN A 247 0.00 -0.26 21.37
C ASN A 247 0.18 -1.57 22.14
N GLY A 248 1.42 -2.07 22.27
CA GLY A 248 1.75 -3.24 23.09
C GLY A 248 1.32 -4.59 22.49
N ARG A 249 1.01 -4.65 21.18
CA ARG A 249 0.59 -5.86 20.48
C ARG A 249 1.71 -6.42 19.62
N ALA A 250 2.20 -7.60 19.99
CA ALA A 250 3.13 -8.36 19.18
C ALA A 250 2.37 -9.20 18.13
N PHE A 251 2.97 -9.40 16.97
CA PHE A 251 2.53 -10.40 16.02
C PHE A 251 2.74 -11.82 16.60
N ASP A 252 1.94 -12.75 16.15
CA ASP A 252 1.89 -14.10 16.70
C ASP A 252 1.78 -15.19 15.62
N ARG A 253 1.65 -16.44 16.04
CA ARG A 253 1.54 -17.60 15.13
C ARG A 253 0.11 -17.95 14.73
N SER A 254 -0.86 -17.10 15.02
CA SER A 254 -2.23 -17.29 14.53
C SER A 254 -2.28 -17.23 12.99
N PRO A 255 -3.35 -17.75 12.36
CA PRO A 255 -3.44 -17.77 10.90
C PRO A 255 -3.20 -16.43 10.21
N SER A 256 -3.71 -15.33 10.78
CA SER A 256 -3.44 -13.98 10.26
C SER A 256 -2.12 -13.37 10.77
N GLY A 257 -1.54 -13.92 11.84
CA GLY A 257 -0.41 -13.33 12.55
C GLY A 257 -0.82 -12.32 13.63
N MET A 258 -2.13 -12.15 13.87
CA MET A 258 -2.72 -11.26 14.87
C MET A 258 -3.96 -11.91 15.47
N GLN A 259 -3.80 -12.70 16.53
CA GLN A 259 -4.89 -13.46 17.17
C GLN A 259 -6.09 -12.59 17.56
N HIS A 260 -5.85 -11.35 17.97
CA HIS A 260 -6.89 -10.41 18.37
C HIS A 260 -7.31 -9.46 17.25
N GLY A 261 -6.94 -9.76 16.00
CA GLY A 261 -7.23 -8.92 14.84
C GLY A 261 -6.44 -7.60 14.80
N LYS A 262 -6.63 -6.87 13.70
CA LYS A 262 -6.04 -5.54 13.51
C LYS A 262 -6.59 -4.57 14.57
N LEU A 263 -5.75 -3.61 14.99
CA LEU A 263 -6.22 -2.48 15.80
C LEU A 263 -7.28 -1.69 15.03
N GLU A 264 -8.39 -1.39 15.69
CA GLU A 264 -9.45 -0.55 15.11
C GLU A 264 -9.08 0.94 15.11
N THR A 265 -8.08 1.32 15.92
CA THR A 265 -7.60 2.70 16.00
C THR A 265 -6.74 3.05 14.80
N GLU A 266 -6.99 4.23 14.23
CA GLU A 266 -6.13 4.80 13.20
C GLU A 266 -4.75 5.15 13.76
N VAL A 267 -3.77 5.21 12.88
CA VAL A 267 -2.41 5.63 13.26
C VAL A 267 -2.44 7.08 13.71
N ASP A 268 -1.96 7.33 14.91
CA ASP A 268 -1.64 8.69 15.36
C ASP A 268 -0.22 9.05 14.90
N PHE A 269 -0.14 9.80 13.82
CA PHE A 269 1.16 10.24 13.28
C PHE A 269 1.87 11.25 14.19
N ASN A 270 1.15 11.87 15.12
CA ASN A 270 1.68 12.76 16.14
C ASN A 270 2.05 12.06 17.45
N TYR A 271 2.01 10.71 17.48
CA TYR A 271 2.34 9.92 18.66
C TYR A 271 3.77 10.19 19.15
N GLN A 272 3.91 10.61 20.43
CA GLN A 272 5.17 11.07 21.01
C GLN A 272 5.71 10.18 22.15
N HIS A 273 4.94 9.18 22.63
CA HIS A 273 5.32 8.41 23.78
C HIS A 273 6.35 7.34 23.46
N GLU A 274 7.47 7.36 24.12
CA GLU A 274 8.55 6.41 23.96
C GLU A 274 8.60 5.46 25.17
N VAL A 275 7.95 4.30 25.05
CA VAL A 275 7.91 3.27 26.08
C VAL A 275 8.82 2.12 25.67
N PRO A 276 9.93 1.85 26.39
CA PRO A 276 10.94 0.88 25.96
C PRO A 276 10.40 -0.53 25.69
N SER A 277 9.39 -0.99 26.42
CA SER A 277 8.76 -2.30 26.18
C SER A 277 8.01 -2.33 24.85
N MET A 278 7.27 -1.26 24.52
CA MET A 278 6.53 -1.14 23.25
C MET A 278 7.48 -1.03 22.06
N ILE A 279 8.57 -0.28 22.21
CA ILE A 279 9.61 -0.18 21.18
C ILE A 279 10.18 -1.57 20.82
N ARG A 280 10.46 -2.42 21.82
CA ARG A 280 10.90 -3.81 21.56
C ARG A 280 9.86 -4.64 20.83
N ILE A 281 8.58 -4.40 21.07
CA ILE A 281 7.50 -5.08 20.32
C ILE A 281 7.47 -4.59 18.88
N VAL A 282 7.66 -3.29 18.62
CA VAL A 282 7.78 -2.77 17.25
C VAL A 282 8.96 -3.42 16.53
N ASP A 283 10.14 -3.46 17.14
CA ASP A 283 11.33 -4.08 16.56
C ASP A 283 11.07 -5.57 16.21
N PHE A 284 10.39 -6.30 17.10
CA PHE A 284 9.96 -7.68 16.85
C PHE A 284 8.98 -7.79 15.66
N ASN A 285 7.95 -6.94 15.62
CA ASN A 285 6.95 -6.94 14.55
C ASN A 285 7.57 -6.60 13.18
N ILE A 286 8.47 -5.63 13.13
CA ILE A 286 9.24 -5.30 11.92
C ILE A 286 10.06 -6.49 11.46
N GLY A 287 10.80 -7.13 12.38
CA GLY A 287 11.57 -8.34 12.10
C GLY A 287 10.71 -9.49 11.58
N TYR A 288 9.50 -9.65 12.13
CA TYR A 288 8.53 -10.66 11.69
C TYR A 288 8.13 -10.44 10.22
N ILE A 289 7.67 -9.21 9.86
CA ILE A 289 7.32 -8.87 8.46
C ILE A 289 8.53 -9.05 7.53
N ASN A 290 9.69 -8.52 7.90
CA ASN A 290 10.87 -8.62 7.07
C ASN A 290 11.26 -10.09 6.82
N SER A 291 11.04 -10.98 7.79
CA SER A 291 11.28 -12.43 7.62
C SER A 291 10.32 -13.07 6.62
N LEU A 292 9.06 -12.61 6.53
CA LEU A 292 8.09 -13.08 5.54
C LEU A 292 8.43 -12.59 4.13
N CYS A 293 8.95 -11.39 3.99
CA CYS A 293 9.34 -10.79 2.71
C CYS A 293 10.58 -11.44 2.07
N GLN A 294 11.39 -12.15 2.86
CA GLN A 294 12.62 -12.85 2.41
C GLN A 294 12.36 -14.26 1.87
N ARG A 295 11.15 -14.79 2.02
CA ARG A 295 10.79 -16.16 1.65
C ARG A 295 10.19 -16.20 0.27
#